data_2c54ded821b40b2599dabde5ed28d2ea
#
_entry.id   2c54ded821b40b2599dabde5ed28d2ea
#
_cell.length_a   1.000
_cell.length_b   1.000
_cell.length_c   1.000
_cell.angle_alpha   90.00
_cell.angle_beta   90.00
_cell.angle_gamma   90.00
#
_symmetry.space_group_name_H-M   'P 1'
#
loop_
_entity.id
_entity.type
_entity.pdbx_description
1 polymer ?
#
loop_
_entity_poly.entity_id
_entity_poly.type
_entity_poly.pdbx_seq_one_letter_code
_entity_poly.pdbx_strand_id
1 'polypeptide(L)'
;MEGLSNGWKPIRAYWQDPSETNRAALRAFLTPETTYWQYTHGVPDTSAVSPDGYSLDNFYLTRPGTDEVQLDLFGDYKSNVALYPDFQAYFRTHKPPLLAVWGKNDPFFLPPGADAFKRDVPGAEVRFLDTGHFALETHCNEIAAAIRDFLAR
;
A
#
# COMPACT_ATOMS: atom_id res chain seq x y z
N MET A 1 -12.59 -7.81 -3.27
CA MET A 1 -11.27 -7.16 -3.41
C MET A 1 -10.22 -8.24 -3.42
N GLU A 2 -9.49 -8.34 -4.49
CA GLU A 2 -8.38 -9.27 -4.64
C GLU A 2 -7.09 -8.67 -4.06
N GLY A 3 -6.18 -9.52 -3.57
CA GLY A 3 -4.88 -9.07 -3.09
C GLY A 3 -4.84 -8.41 -1.73
N LEU A 4 -5.92 -8.35 -0.97
CA LEU A 4 -5.87 -7.85 0.41
C LEU A 4 -5.60 -9.00 1.39
N SER A 5 -4.64 -8.76 2.29
CA SER A 5 -4.26 -9.70 3.33
C SER A 5 -5.21 -9.67 4.54
N ASN A 6 -4.94 -10.56 5.50
CA ASN A 6 -5.63 -10.54 6.80
C ASN A 6 -5.34 -9.27 7.63
N GLY A 7 -4.28 -8.53 7.33
CA GLY A 7 -3.98 -7.24 7.98
C GLY A 7 -5.11 -6.21 7.83
N TRP A 8 -5.96 -6.37 6.81
CA TRP A 8 -7.11 -5.49 6.59
C TRP A 8 -8.34 -5.79 7.46
N LYS A 9 -8.32 -6.87 8.26
CA LYS A 9 -9.48 -7.23 9.11
C LYS A 9 -9.91 -6.12 10.06
N PRO A 10 -9.02 -5.45 10.83
CA PRO A 10 -9.43 -4.38 11.73
C PRO A 10 -10.02 -3.17 10.98
N ILE A 11 -9.43 -2.81 9.83
CA ILE A 11 -9.92 -1.71 9.00
C ILE A 11 -11.33 -2.02 8.49
N ARG A 12 -11.57 -3.24 8.01
CA ARG A 12 -12.89 -3.68 7.56
C ARG A 12 -13.92 -3.72 8.69
N ALA A 13 -13.52 -4.14 9.89
CA ALA A 13 -14.39 -4.12 11.06
C ALA A 13 -14.84 -2.68 11.36
N TYR A 14 -13.93 -1.71 11.32
CA TYR A 14 -14.25 -0.29 11.49
C TYR A 14 -15.18 0.24 10.37
N TRP A 15 -15.03 -0.20 9.12
CA TRP A 15 -15.94 0.18 8.03
C TRP A 15 -17.35 -0.36 8.20
N GLN A 16 -17.51 -1.55 8.81
CA GLN A 16 -18.80 -2.18 9.05
C GLN A 16 -19.50 -1.62 10.28
N ASP A 17 -18.73 -1.35 11.32
CA ASP A 17 -19.20 -0.79 12.59
C ASP A 17 -18.20 0.31 13.02
N PRO A 18 -18.49 1.59 12.73
CA PRO A 18 -17.62 2.72 13.07
C PRO A 18 -17.72 3.10 14.55
N SER A 19 -17.76 2.11 15.45
CA SER A 19 -17.73 2.31 16.89
C SER A 19 -16.37 2.79 17.37
N GLU A 20 -16.35 3.45 18.54
CA GLU A 20 -15.10 3.88 19.18
C GLU A 20 -14.17 2.71 19.49
N THR A 21 -14.70 1.55 19.81
CA THR A 21 -13.91 0.33 20.03
C THR A 21 -13.14 -0.08 18.77
N ASN A 22 -13.81 -0.14 17.62
CA ASN A 22 -13.16 -0.49 16.36
C ASN A 22 -12.19 0.61 15.89
N ARG A 23 -12.54 1.89 16.12
CA ARG A 23 -11.63 3.02 15.85
C ARG A 23 -10.37 2.93 16.68
N ALA A 24 -10.50 2.73 17.99
CA ALA A 24 -9.36 2.62 18.91
C ALA A 24 -8.43 1.46 18.56
N ALA A 25 -8.97 0.33 18.08
CA ALA A 25 -8.16 -0.82 17.67
C ALA A 25 -7.20 -0.49 16.51
N LEU A 26 -7.54 0.47 15.65
CA LEU A 26 -6.67 0.88 14.54
C LEU A 26 -5.42 1.66 14.99
N ARG A 27 -5.37 2.17 16.21
CA ARG A 27 -4.19 2.85 16.75
C ARG A 27 -2.96 1.94 16.80
N ALA A 28 -3.17 0.62 16.82
CA ALA A 28 -2.07 -0.36 16.74
C ALA A 28 -1.24 -0.24 15.45
N PHE A 29 -1.82 0.31 14.37
CA PHE A 29 -1.07 0.57 13.13
C PHE A 29 -0.14 1.79 13.21
N LEU A 30 -0.30 2.64 14.22
CA LEU A 30 0.38 3.92 14.37
C LEU A 30 1.51 3.89 15.42
N THR A 31 1.84 2.71 15.93
CA THR A 31 2.93 2.57 16.93
C THR A 31 4.30 2.54 16.24
N PRO A 32 5.38 2.98 16.92
CA PRO A 32 6.74 2.92 16.38
C PRO A 32 7.16 1.50 15.94
N GLU A 33 6.76 0.49 16.70
CA GLU A 33 7.06 -0.91 16.40
C GLU A 33 6.36 -1.36 15.10
N THR A 34 5.09 -0.97 14.94
CA THR A 34 4.34 -1.30 13.72
C THR A 34 4.87 -0.52 12.53
N THR A 35 5.26 0.75 12.69
CA THR A 35 5.91 1.53 11.63
C THR A 35 7.20 0.85 11.18
N TYR A 36 8.10 0.50 12.11
CA TYR A 36 9.33 -0.23 11.79
C TYR A 36 9.03 -1.57 11.09
N TRP A 37 8.06 -2.33 11.57
CA TRP A 37 7.64 -3.58 10.95
C TRP A 37 7.14 -3.39 9.52
N GLN A 38 6.37 -2.33 9.24
CA GLN A 38 5.89 -2.03 7.90
C GLN A 38 7.04 -1.76 6.91
N TYR A 39 8.11 -1.10 7.36
CA TYR A 39 9.28 -0.82 6.53
C TYR A 39 10.14 -2.05 6.27
N THR A 40 10.22 -2.98 7.22
CA THR A 40 11.20 -4.08 7.20
C THR A 40 10.60 -5.44 6.85
N HIS A 41 9.29 -5.65 7.08
CA HIS A 41 8.67 -6.93 6.82
C HIS A 41 8.67 -7.27 5.31
N GLY A 42 9.13 -8.49 4.98
CA GLY A 42 9.25 -8.94 3.60
C GLY A 42 10.50 -8.44 2.86
N VAL A 43 11.35 -7.65 3.52
CA VAL A 43 12.65 -7.23 3.00
C VAL A 43 13.70 -8.30 3.35
N PRO A 44 14.40 -8.90 2.37
CA PRO A 44 15.39 -9.96 2.63
C PRO A 44 16.59 -9.49 3.47
N ASP A 45 17.06 -8.27 3.23
CA ASP A 45 18.13 -7.63 3.99
C ASP A 45 17.63 -6.32 4.60
N THR A 46 17.22 -6.38 5.85
CA THR A 46 16.68 -5.21 6.56
C THR A 46 17.72 -4.12 6.82
N SER A 47 19.02 -4.41 6.69
CA SER A 47 20.07 -3.40 6.80
C SER A 47 20.09 -2.40 5.62
N ALA A 48 19.44 -2.77 4.51
CA ALA A 48 19.25 -1.89 3.36
C ALA A 48 18.15 -0.83 3.56
N VAL A 49 17.32 -0.98 4.60
CA VAL A 49 16.26 0.01 4.92
C VAL A 49 16.86 1.14 5.71
N SER A 50 16.83 2.37 5.16
CA SER A 50 17.28 3.56 5.89
C SER A 50 16.43 3.79 7.14
N PRO A 51 17.03 4.09 8.31
CA PRO A 51 16.28 4.48 9.50
C PRO A 51 15.58 5.84 9.35
N ASP A 52 15.97 6.65 8.38
CA ASP A 52 15.45 8.02 8.21
C ASP A 52 13.95 8.02 7.91
N GLY A 53 13.46 7.10 7.05
CA GLY A 53 12.06 7.01 6.66
C GLY A 53 11.14 6.75 7.85
N TYR A 54 11.31 5.62 8.51
CA TYR A 54 10.47 5.25 9.64
C TYR A 54 10.67 6.15 10.87
N SER A 55 11.85 6.74 11.05
CA SER A 55 12.08 7.70 12.14
C SER A 55 11.32 9.01 11.91
N LEU A 56 11.31 9.49 10.66
CA LEU A 56 10.56 10.68 10.28
C LEU A 56 9.05 10.47 10.42
N ASP A 57 8.55 9.32 9.97
CA ASP A 57 7.13 8.96 10.11
C ASP A 57 6.74 8.89 11.60
N ASN A 58 7.54 8.23 12.44
CA ASN A 58 7.31 8.17 13.87
C ASN A 58 7.31 9.56 14.51
N PHE A 59 8.25 10.45 14.11
CA PHE A 59 8.27 11.83 14.57
C PHE A 59 6.96 12.57 14.21
N TYR A 60 6.45 12.41 13.00
CA TYR A 60 5.19 13.05 12.60
C TYR A 60 3.97 12.46 13.29
N LEU A 61 3.95 11.15 13.56
CA LEU A 61 2.88 10.49 14.29
C LEU A 61 2.77 10.98 15.75
N THR A 62 3.85 11.52 16.35
CA THR A 62 3.80 12.10 17.71
C THR A 62 3.14 13.47 17.78
N ARG A 63 2.85 14.12 16.66
CA ARG A 63 2.19 15.43 16.68
C ARG A 63 0.76 15.32 17.20
N PRO A 64 0.31 16.25 18.05
CA PRO A 64 -1.04 16.25 18.58
C PRO A 64 -2.09 16.17 17.45
N GLY A 65 -3.00 15.23 17.53
CA GLY A 65 -4.11 15.04 16.58
C GLY A 65 -3.74 14.32 15.28
N THR A 66 -2.48 14.00 15.01
CA THR A 66 -2.09 13.26 13.80
C THR A 66 -2.69 11.86 13.80
N ASP A 67 -2.75 11.21 14.95
CA ASP A 67 -3.37 9.91 15.12
C ASP A 67 -4.86 9.94 14.73
N GLU A 68 -5.61 10.97 15.14
CA GLU A 68 -7.02 11.14 14.75
C GLU A 68 -7.17 11.31 13.23
N VAL A 69 -6.29 12.10 12.60
CA VAL A 69 -6.28 12.25 11.13
C VAL A 69 -6.04 10.91 10.44
N GLN A 70 -5.09 10.10 10.93
CA GLN A 70 -4.83 8.77 10.38
C GLN A 70 -6.03 7.82 10.53
N LEU A 71 -6.70 7.86 11.67
CA LEU A 71 -7.91 7.08 11.90
C LEU A 71 -9.06 7.50 10.99
N ASP A 72 -9.21 8.80 10.73
CA ASP A 72 -10.19 9.32 9.77
C ASP A 72 -9.89 8.84 8.35
N LEU A 73 -8.61 8.85 7.93
CA LEU A 73 -8.18 8.32 6.63
C LEU A 73 -8.46 6.82 6.50
N PHE A 74 -8.25 6.01 7.54
CA PHE A 74 -8.66 4.60 7.52
C PHE A 74 -10.18 4.45 7.32
N GLY A 75 -10.99 5.31 7.93
CA GLY A 75 -12.43 5.32 7.75
C GLY A 75 -12.85 5.72 6.34
N ASP A 76 -12.27 6.80 5.83
CA ASP A 76 -12.58 7.36 4.51
C ASP A 76 -12.16 6.45 3.35
N TYR A 77 -11.13 5.63 3.52
CA TYR A 77 -10.68 4.69 2.49
C TYR A 77 -11.81 3.77 1.98
N LYS A 78 -12.86 3.55 2.78
CA LYS A 78 -14.07 2.85 2.35
C LYS A 78 -14.68 3.46 1.08
N SER A 79 -14.61 4.78 0.92
CA SER A 79 -15.13 5.50 -0.24
C SER A 79 -14.39 5.11 -1.53
N ASN A 80 -13.05 4.95 -1.46
CA ASN A 80 -12.25 4.48 -2.60
C ASN A 80 -12.67 3.07 -3.06
N VAL A 81 -12.96 2.19 -2.11
CA VAL A 81 -13.42 0.83 -2.43
C VAL A 81 -14.74 0.84 -3.19
N ALA A 82 -15.64 1.75 -2.86
CA ALA A 82 -16.90 1.93 -3.58
C ALA A 82 -16.71 2.38 -5.04
N LEU A 83 -15.61 3.10 -5.32
CA LEU A 83 -15.26 3.59 -6.67
C LEU A 83 -14.53 2.56 -7.55
N TYR A 84 -14.09 1.44 -7.00
CA TYR A 84 -13.33 0.44 -7.78
C TYR A 84 -14.04 -0.05 -9.05
N PRO A 85 -15.37 -0.30 -9.06
CA PRO A 85 -16.07 -0.66 -10.29
C PRO A 85 -15.95 0.38 -11.40
N ASP A 86 -15.97 1.68 -11.03
CA ASP A 86 -15.84 2.79 -11.98
C ASP A 86 -14.41 2.89 -12.50
N PHE A 87 -13.39 2.73 -11.64
CA PHE A 87 -11.99 2.68 -12.06
C PHE A 87 -11.72 1.50 -13.01
N GLN A 88 -12.27 0.32 -12.71
CA GLN A 88 -12.16 -0.84 -13.58
C GLN A 88 -12.87 -0.63 -14.93
N ALA A 89 -14.04 0.01 -14.93
CA ALA A 89 -14.74 0.38 -16.15
C ALA A 89 -13.92 1.36 -17.01
N TYR A 90 -13.30 2.36 -16.36
CA TYR A 90 -12.38 3.29 -17.02
C TYR A 90 -11.20 2.53 -17.66
N PHE A 91 -10.54 1.64 -16.95
CA PHE A 91 -9.42 0.85 -17.45
C PHE A 91 -9.82 0.00 -18.66
N ARG A 92 -10.96 -0.69 -18.60
CA ARG A 92 -11.45 -1.51 -19.73
C ARG A 92 -11.78 -0.66 -20.98
N THR A 93 -12.32 0.54 -20.77
CA THR A 93 -12.73 1.43 -21.85
C THR A 93 -11.55 2.11 -22.51
N HIS A 94 -10.64 2.67 -21.71
CA HIS A 94 -9.57 3.54 -22.20
C HIS A 94 -8.24 2.81 -22.40
N LYS A 95 -8.04 1.66 -21.73
CA LYS A 95 -6.82 0.83 -21.82
C LYS A 95 -5.53 1.67 -21.79
N PRO A 96 -5.36 2.54 -20.77
CA PRO A 96 -4.18 3.38 -20.69
C PRO A 96 -2.92 2.51 -20.59
N PRO A 97 -1.75 3.00 -21.07
CA PRO A 97 -0.49 2.38 -20.71
C PRO A 97 -0.38 2.27 -19.19
N LEU A 98 -0.04 1.08 -18.69
CA LEU A 98 -0.01 0.81 -17.25
C LEU A 98 1.24 0.02 -16.89
N LEU A 99 2.00 0.56 -15.93
CA LEU A 99 3.11 -0.13 -15.26
C LEU A 99 2.78 -0.23 -13.77
N ALA A 100 2.78 -1.44 -13.23
CA ALA A 100 2.73 -1.72 -11.79
C ALA A 100 4.06 -2.34 -11.36
N VAL A 101 4.78 -1.67 -10.46
CA VAL A 101 5.99 -2.21 -9.81
C VAL A 101 5.66 -2.48 -8.36
N TRP A 102 5.89 -3.70 -7.88
CA TRP A 102 5.30 -4.18 -6.65
C TRP A 102 6.28 -5.00 -5.81
N GLY A 103 6.24 -4.86 -4.48
CA GLY A 103 6.94 -5.75 -3.57
C GLY A 103 6.25 -7.11 -3.52
N LYS A 104 6.93 -8.18 -3.91
CA LYS A 104 6.32 -9.53 -3.92
C LYS A 104 5.98 -10.06 -2.52
N ASN A 105 6.62 -9.50 -1.49
CA ASN A 105 6.47 -9.88 -0.08
C ASN A 105 5.62 -8.86 0.71
N ASP A 106 4.89 -7.96 0.03
CA ASP A 106 4.04 -6.97 0.68
C ASP A 106 3.00 -7.67 1.58
N PRO A 107 2.99 -7.39 2.90
CA PRO A 107 2.07 -8.03 3.84
C PRO A 107 0.65 -7.48 3.79
N PHE A 108 0.42 -6.35 3.14
CA PHE A 108 -0.88 -5.68 3.06
C PHE A 108 -1.54 -5.87 1.70
N PHE A 109 -0.80 -5.58 0.62
CA PHE A 109 -1.27 -5.66 -0.75
C PHE A 109 -0.55 -6.79 -1.47
N LEU A 110 -1.17 -7.95 -1.50
CA LEU A 110 -0.58 -9.17 -2.02
C LEU A 110 -0.43 -9.13 -3.56
N PRO A 111 0.53 -9.86 -4.13
CA PRO A 111 0.79 -9.93 -5.58
C PRO A 111 -0.44 -10.13 -6.47
N PRO A 112 -1.46 -10.95 -6.12
CA PRO A 112 -2.67 -11.06 -6.93
C PRO A 112 -3.40 -9.73 -7.19
N GLY A 113 -3.25 -8.75 -6.29
CA GLY A 113 -3.82 -7.41 -6.47
C GLY A 113 -3.15 -6.65 -7.62
N ALA A 114 -1.82 -6.76 -7.76
CA ALA A 114 -1.08 -6.18 -8.86
C ALA A 114 -1.37 -6.90 -10.19
N ASP A 115 -1.41 -8.24 -10.19
CA ASP A 115 -1.76 -9.01 -11.38
C ASP A 115 -3.20 -8.77 -11.87
N ALA A 116 -4.09 -8.36 -10.97
CA ALA A 116 -5.48 -8.06 -11.31
C ALA A 116 -5.63 -6.95 -12.37
N PHE A 117 -4.67 -6.01 -12.48
CA PHE A 117 -4.70 -4.98 -13.52
C PHE A 117 -4.73 -5.57 -14.94
N LYS A 118 -4.10 -6.72 -15.18
CA LYS A 118 -4.07 -7.38 -16.48
C LYS A 118 -5.45 -7.81 -16.99
N ARG A 119 -6.44 -8.00 -16.11
CA ARG A 119 -7.82 -8.34 -16.50
C ARG A 119 -8.52 -7.17 -17.18
N ASP A 120 -8.29 -5.95 -16.67
CA ASP A 120 -8.93 -4.76 -17.16
C ASP A 120 -8.08 -4.06 -18.25
N VAL A 121 -6.75 -4.19 -18.17
CA VAL A 121 -5.76 -3.69 -19.13
C VAL A 121 -4.85 -4.84 -19.55
N PRO A 122 -5.19 -5.62 -20.58
CA PRO A 122 -4.38 -6.79 -21.00
C PRO A 122 -2.91 -6.46 -21.33
N GLY A 123 -2.62 -5.22 -21.73
CA GLY A 123 -1.26 -4.72 -21.97
C GLY A 123 -0.53 -4.20 -20.73
N ALA A 124 -1.11 -4.34 -19.53
CA ALA A 124 -0.47 -3.90 -18.31
C ALA A 124 0.84 -4.66 -18.04
N GLU A 125 1.88 -3.91 -17.74
CA GLU A 125 3.18 -4.44 -17.33
C GLU A 125 3.21 -4.52 -15.80
N VAL A 126 3.44 -5.72 -15.26
CA VAL A 126 3.54 -5.95 -13.81
C VAL A 126 4.91 -6.53 -13.50
N ARG A 127 5.67 -5.87 -12.63
CA ARG A 127 7.00 -6.28 -12.19
C ARG A 127 7.01 -6.48 -10.68
N PHE A 128 7.49 -7.64 -10.24
CA PHE A 128 7.65 -7.96 -8.82
C PHE A 128 9.11 -7.82 -8.41
N LEU A 129 9.34 -7.12 -7.30
CA LEU A 129 10.65 -6.95 -6.67
C LEU A 129 10.70 -7.76 -5.37
N ASP A 130 11.88 -8.26 -5.02
CA ASP A 130 12.08 -9.04 -3.79
C ASP A 130 12.17 -8.14 -2.57
N THR A 131 11.03 -7.56 -2.20
CA THR A 131 10.92 -6.61 -1.09
C THR A 131 9.50 -6.58 -0.54
N GLY A 132 9.30 -5.85 0.58
CA GLY A 132 8.04 -5.66 1.26
C GLY A 132 7.23 -4.47 0.74
N HIS A 133 6.49 -3.85 1.67
CA HIS A 133 5.50 -2.80 1.38
C HIS A 133 6.13 -1.51 0.82
N PHE A 134 7.20 -1.03 1.42
CA PHE A 134 7.90 0.19 0.99
C PHE A 134 9.02 -0.12 0.00
N ALA A 135 8.66 -0.60 -1.20
CA ALA A 135 9.60 -1.05 -2.21
C ALA A 135 10.64 0.02 -2.63
N LEU A 136 10.29 1.30 -2.56
CA LEU A 136 11.20 2.41 -2.89
C LEU A 136 12.38 2.51 -1.93
N GLU A 137 12.23 2.08 -0.68
CA GLU A 137 13.32 2.15 0.32
C GLU A 137 14.52 1.27 -0.04
N THR A 138 14.26 0.16 -0.73
CA THR A 138 15.29 -0.84 -1.05
C THR A 138 15.59 -0.98 -2.54
N HIS A 139 14.65 -0.60 -3.43
CA HIS A 139 14.73 -0.83 -4.88
C HIS A 139 14.53 0.45 -5.71
N CYS A 140 14.90 1.62 -5.16
CA CYS A 140 14.68 2.91 -5.80
C CYS A 140 15.27 2.97 -7.23
N ASN A 141 16.49 2.46 -7.43
CA ASN A 141 17.16 2.50 -8.73
C ASN A 141 16.46 1.63 -9.79
N GLU A 142 16.02 0.44 -9.41
CA GLU A 142 15.29 -0.48 -10.30
C GLU A 142 13.92 0.06 -10.66
N ILE A 143 13.20 0.63 -9.68
CA ILE A 143 11.90 1.28 -9.91
C ILE A 143 12.07 2.50 -10.82
N ALA A 144 13.06 3.34 -10.56
CA ALA A 144 13.34 4.51 -11.40
C ALA A 144 13.71 4.12 -12.83
N ALA A 145 14.49 3.05 -13.02
CA ALA A 145 14.81 2.51 -14.34
C ALA A 145 13.54 2.01 -15.04
N ALA A 146 12.71 1.22 -14.34
CA ALA A 146 11.45 0.71 -14.90
C ALA A 146 10.51 1.84 -15.35
N ILE A 147 10.41 2.92 -14.55
CA ILE A 147 9.58 4.09 -14.91
C ILE A 147 10.15 4.79 -16.16
N ARG A 148 11.47 5.05 -16.19
CA ARG A 148 12.10 5.69 -17.37
C ARG A 148 11.90 4.88 -18.65
N ASP A 149 12.11 3.56 -18.58
CA ASP A 149 11.93 2.66 -19.72
C ASP A 149 10.47 2.63 -20.20
N PHE A 150 9.53 2.68 -19.27
CA PHE A 150 8.11 2.72 -19.57
C PHE A 150 7.70 4.04 -20.24
N LEU A 151 8.20 5.17 -19.77
CA LEU A 151 7.88 6.50 -20.32
C LEU A 151 8.59 6.81 -21.65
N ALA A 152 9.65 6.08 -21.99
CA ALA A 152 10.40 6.25 -23.24
C ALA A 152 9.76 5.56 -24.47
N ARG A 153 8.67 4.84 -24.28
CA ARG A 153 7.92 4.11 -25.33
C ARG A 153 6.82 5.00 -25.87
#